data_61cecfcafac9b7d22dae13690b976c7b
#
_entry.id   61cecfcafac9b7d22dae13690b976c7b
#
_cell.length_a   1.000
_cell.length_b   1.000
_cell.length_c   1.000
_cell.angle_alpha   90.00
_cell.angle_beta   90.00
_cell.angle_gamma   90.00
#
_symmetry.space_group_name_H-M   'P 1'
#
loop_
_entity.id
_entity.type
_entity.pdbx_description
1 polymer ?
#
loop_
_entity_poly.entity_id
_entity_poly.type
_entity_poly.pdbx_seq_one_letter_code
_entity_poly.pdbx_strand_id
1 'polypeptide(L)'
;IGPDHGASQVEFFRRVYAEIPEFNAELERNNIVNLQFFLGYPVGFFSTRPIDKLTALQGTTWRTASFWHRAYLTHTGAKTVTLPWNEQITTALRDGQLDGLMINLDSGYDIHAERAAPNVLLSPSLWLGHVYLLVMNKQTWENLDNRDREAIQRAAIKTEKALGKALDNNLISM
;
A
#
# COMPACT_ATOMS: atom_id res chain seq x y z
N ILE A 1 9.55 6.08 -0.48
CA ILE A 1 10.89 6.36 0.05
C ILE A 1 10.74 6.52 1.56
N GLY A 2 11.54 5.81 2.31
CA GLY A 2 11.48 5.78 3.78
C GLY A 2 12.28 4.60 4.31
N PRO A 3 12.16 4.29 5.62
CA PRO A 3 12.76 3.10 6.20
C PRO A 3 12.26 1.82 5.51
N ASP A 4 13.07 0.78 5.51
CA ASP A 4 12.82 -0.49 4.81
C ASP A 4 12.16 -1.58 5.68
N HIS A 5 11.71 -1.21 6.88
CA HIS A 5 11.00 -2.09 7.82
C HIS A 5 9.63 -1.52 8.19
N GLY A 6 8.63 -2.38 8.32
CA GLY A 6 7.25 -1.98 8.61
C GLY A 6 7.09 -1.16 9.88
N ALA A 7 7.74 -1.57 10.97
CA ALA A 7 7.70 -0.84 12.24
C ALA A 7 8.31 0.57 12.13
N SER A 8 9.43 0.70 11.42
CA SER A 8 10.09 2.00 11.19
C SER A 8 9.29 2.90 10.26
N GLN A 9 8.58 2.32 9.29
CA GLN A 9 7.67 3.05 8.40
C GLN A 9 6.49 3.64 9.17
N VAL A 10 5.87 2.88 10.08
CA VAL A 10 4.77 3.36 10.92
C VAL A 10 5.23 4.55 11.76
N GLU A 11 6.40 4.45 12.39
CA GLU A 11 6.97 5.55 13.17
C GLU A 11 7.28 6.79 12.31
N PHE A 12 7.78 6.57 11.09
CA PHE A 12 7.99 7.66 10.14
C PHE A 12 6.68 8.39 9.81
N PHE A 13 5.59 7.69 9.51
CA PHE A 13 4.31 8.30 9.22
C PHE A 13 3.69 8.97 10.45
N ARG A 14 3.87 8.39 11.63
CA ARG A 14 3.46 9.04 12.89
C ARG A 14 4.12 10.41 13.04
N ARG A 15 5.41 10.51 12.76
CA ARG A 15 6.14 11.78 12.79
C ARG A 15 5.68 12.73 11.69
N VAL A 16 5.44 12.25 10.47
CA VAL A 16 4.90 13.07 9.39
C VAL A 16 3.58 13.75 9.80
N TYR A 17 2.65 12.98 10.39
CA TYR A 17 1.39 13.54 10.88
C TYR A 17 1.56 14.45 12.11
N ALA A 18 2.57 14.23 12.94
CA ALA A 18 2.85 15.08 14.08
C ALA A 18 3.53 16.40 13.70
N GLU A 19 4.44 16.36 12.73
CA GLU A 19 5.32 17.48 12.38
C GLU A 19 4.79 18.35 11.21
N ILE A 20 3.89 17.79 10.37
CA ILE A 20 3.34 18.47 9.19
C ILE A 20 1.85 18.72 9.39
N PRO A 21 1.44 19.97 9.76
CA PRO A 21 0.07 20.30 10.15
C PRO A 21 -0.98 20.02 9.06
N GLU A 22 -0.58 20.07 7.79
CA GLU A 22 -1.49 19.87 6.66
C GLU A 22 -2.16 18.52 6.67
N PHE A 23 -1.48 17.45 7.12
CA PHE A 23 -2.05 16.12 7.22
C PHE A 23 -3.17 16.05 8.27
N ASN A 24 -2.95 16.66 9.45
CA ASN A 24 -4.00 16.74 10.46
C ASN A 24 -5.15 17.67 10.05
N ALA A 25 -4.86 18.77 9.38
CA ALA A 25 -5.88 19.67 8.85
C ALA A 25 -6.80 18.98 7.84
N GLU A 26 -6.29 18.03 7.06
CA GLU A 26 -7.12 17.21 6.16
C GLU A 26 -8.08 16.31 6.95
N LEU A 27 -7.61 15.64 8.01
CA LEU A 27 -8.45 14.83 8.88
C LEU A 27 -9.57 15.68 9.53
N GLU A 28 -9.23 16.85 10.02
CA GLU A 28 -10.19 17.78 10.64
C GLU A 28 -11.25 18.25 9.64
N ARG A 29 -10.85 18.65 8.42
CA ARG A 29 -11.80 19.04 7.36
C ARG A 29 -12.77 17.93 7.00
N ASN A 30 -12.37 16.68 7.12
CA ASN A 30 -13.21 15.52 6.87
C ASN A 30 -13.96 15.02 8.10
N ASN A 31 -13.88 15.74 9.23
CA ASN A 31 -14.54 15.40 10.49
C ASN A 31 -14.19 13.98 11.00
N ILE A 32 -12.92 13.61 10.91
CA ILE A 32 -12.40 12.31 11.33
C ILE A 32 -11.22 12.46 12.28
N VAL A 33 -11.06 11.49 13.17
CA VAL A 33 -9.89 11.30 14.01
C VAL A 33 -9.15 10.04 13.60
N ASN A 34 -7.83 10.08 13.56
CA ASN A 34 -7.02 8.90 13.34
C ASN A 34 -6.78 8.16 14.66
N LEU A 35 -7.09 6.88 14.68
CA LEU A 35 -6.91 6.01 15.85
C LEU A 35 -5.62 5.18 15.74
N GLN A 36 -5.20 4.83 14.53
CA GLN A 36 -4.09 3.92 14.32
C GLN A 36 -3.51 4.09 12.91
N PHE A 37 -2.19 3.95 12.82
CA PHE A 37 -1.50 3.79 11.54
C PHE A 37 -1.16 2.32 11.30
N PHE A 38 -1.27 1.88 10.07
CA PHE A 38 -0.65 0.63 9.63
C PHE A 38 -0.27 0.69 8.15
N LEU A 39 0.63 -0.19 7.75
CA LEU A 39 1.13 -0.21 6.39
C LEU A 39 0.58 -1.37 5.59
N GLY A 40 0.40 -1.13 4.29
CA GLY A 40 0.36 -2.19 3.32
C GLY A 40 1.77 -2.76 3.06
N TYR A 41 1.81 -3.96 2.53
CA TYR A 41 3.06 -4.56 2.06
C TYR A 41 3.70 -3.71 0.96
N PRO A 42 5.02 -3.83 0.75
CA PRO A 42 5.67 -3.14 -0.34
C PRO A 42 5.05 -3.54 -1.68
N VAL A 43 5.15 -2.65 -2.65
CA VAL A 43 4.63 -2.89 -3.99
C VAL A 43 5.55 -3.85 -4.75
N GLY A 44 4.95 -4.90 -5.31
CA GLY A 44 5.58 -5.79 -6.27
C GLY A 44 5.23 -5.41 -7.71
N PHE A 45 6.18 -5.63 -8.59
CA PHE A 45 5.98 -5.60 -10.03
C PHE A 45 5.86 -7.03 -10.52
N PHE A 46 4.64 -7.48 -10.77
CA PHE A 46 4.37 -8.79 -11.36
C PHE A 46 4.38 -8.65 -12.86
N SER A 47 5.31 -9.30 -13.53
CA SER A 47 5.55 -9.12 -14.97
C SER A 47 5.52 -10.43 -15.73
N THR A 48 4.95 -10.40 -16.94
CA THR A 48 4.99 -11.53 -17.88
C THR A 48 6.39 -11.77 -18.43
N ARG A 49 7.28 -10.78 -18.35
CA ARG A 49 8.67 -10.82 -18.80
C ARG A 49 9.60 -10.30 -17.71
N PRO A 50 10.85 -10.76 -17.63
CA PRO A 50 11.83 -10.20 -16.67
C PRO A 50 12.03 -8.70 -16.86
N ILE A 51 12.14 -7.99 -15.73
CA ILE A 51 12.46 -6.56 -15.67
C ILE A 51 13.82 -6.44 -14.98
N ASP A 52 14.86 -6.16 -15.76
CA ASP A 52 16.23 -5.99 -15.27
C ASP A 52 16.64 -4.50 -15.16
N LYS A 53 15.90 -3.62 -15.79
CA LYS A 53 16.13 -2.18 -15.82
C LYS A 53 14.85 -1.41 -16.11
N LEU A 54 14.81 -0.13 -15.70
CA LEU A 54 13.62 0.72 -15.89
C LEU A 54 13.23 0.90 -17.37
N THR A 55 14.21 0.89 -18.28
CA THR A 55 13.93 0.98 -19.73
C THR A 55 13.17 -0.22 -20.28
N ALA A 56 13.16 -1.36 -19.58
CA ALA A 56 12.35 -2.52 -19.97
C ALA A 56 10.84 -2.27 -19.79
N LEU A 57 10.45 -1.25 -19.05
CA LEU A 57 9.04 -0.83 -18.89
C LEU A 57 8.52 -0.04 -20.08
N GLN A 58 9.39 0.52 -20.91
CA GLN A 58 8.98 1.37 -22.03
C GLN A 58 8.09 0.61 -23.03
N GLY A 59 6.94 1.19 -23.36
CA GLY A 59 5.98 0.63 -24.30
C GLY A 59 5.13 -0.52 -23.75
N THR A 60 5.38 -0.99 -22.52
CA THR A 60 4.59 -2.03 -21.86
C THR A 60 3.30 -1.48 -21.27
N THR A 61 2.32 -2.35 -21.04
CA THR A 61 1.02 -1.99 -20.47
C THR A 61 0.83 -2.61 -19.09
N TRP A 62 0.55 -1.77 -18.09
CA TRP A 62 0.49 -2.15 -16.68
C TRP A 62 -0.85 -1.80 -16.05
N ARG A 63 -1.38 -2.72 -15.26
CA ARG A 63 -2.52 -2.42 -14.39
C ARG A 63 -2.03 -1.84 -13.08
N THR A 64 -2.61 -0.71 -12.68
CA THR A 64 -2.47 -0.15 -11.34
C THR A 64 -3.71 0.66 -10.96
N ALA A 65 -4.05 0.70 -9.67
CA ALA A 65 -5.15 1.51 -9.15
C ALA A 65 -4.66 2.85 -8.59
N SER A 66 -3.41 2.91 -8.13
CA SER A 66 -2.86 4.09 -7.47
C SER A 66 -2.51 5.19 -8.47
N PHE A 67 -2.89 6.43 -8.15
CA PHE A 67 -2.46 7.62 -8.88
C PHE A 67 -0.93 7.75 -8.92
N TRP A 68 -0.26 7.51 -7.79
CA TRP A 68 1.19 7.59 -7.68
C TRP A 68 1.91 6.51 -8.48
N HIS A 69 1.42 5.29 -8.44
CA HIS A 69 1.97 4.20 -9.25
C HIS A 69 1.77 4.47 -10.74
N ARG A 70 0.64 5.07 -11.13
CA ARG A 70 0.39 5.48 -12.50
C ARG A 70 1.40 6.52 -12.96
N ALA A 71 1.62 7.56 -12.15
CA ALA A 71 2.60 8.60 -12.43
C ALA A 71 4.01 8.00 -12.59
N TYR A 72 4.40 7.10 -11.68
CA TYR A 72 5.67 6.40 -11.75
C TYR A 72 5.84 5.61 -13.05
N LEU A 73 4.89 4.74 -13.37
CA LEU A 73 4.94 3.92 -14.59
C LEU A 73 4.94 4.76 -15.87
N THR A 74 4.10 5.78 -15.93
CA THR A 74 4.04 6.68 -17.09
C THR A 74 5.36 7.41 -17.32
N HIS A 75 6.05 7.79 -16.23
CA HIS A 75 7.37 8.42 -16.31
C HIS A 75 8.43 7.49 -16.94
N THR A 76 8.28 6.17 -16.81
CA THR A 76 9.18 5.18 -17.45
C THR A 76 8.81 4.88 -18.91
N GLY A 77 7.78 5.52 -19.46
CA GLY A 77 7.27 5.25 -20.81
C GLY A 77 6.33 4.07 -20.91
N ALA A 78 5.87 3.53 -19.78
CA ALA A 78 4.84 2.49 -19.74
C ALA A 78 3.44 3.10 -19.93
N LYS A 79 2.52 2.31 -20.48
CA LYS A 79 1.09 2.61 -20.51
C LYS A 79 0.43 2.05 -19.24
N THR A 80 -0.58 2.75 -18.72
CA THR A 80 -1.29 2.31 -17.54
C THR A 80 -2.78 2.18 -17.80
N VAL A 81 -3.37 1.13 -17.23
CA VAL A 81 -4.81 0.89 -17.26
C VAL A 81 -5.33 0.66 -15.85
N THR A 82 -6.58 1.01 -15.62
CA THR A 82 -7.30 0.71 -14.38
C THR A 82 -8.36 -0.32 -14.70
N LEU A 83 -8.21 -1.52 -14.12
CA LEU A 83 -9.22 -2.57 -14.17
C LEU A 83 -9.77 -2.80 -12.76
N PRO A 84 -11.05 -3.17 -12.63
CA PRO A 84 -11.62 -3.58 -11.35
C PRO A 84 -10.80 -4.70 -10.69
N TRP A 85 -10.87 -4.76 -9.36
CA TRP A 85 -10.21 -5.81 -8.59
C TRP A 85 -11.02 -7.11 -8.67
N ASN A 86 -10.79 -7.89 -9.72
CA ASN A 86 -11.44 -9.17 -9.99
C ASN A 86 -10.62 -10.02 -10.97
N GLU A 87 -11.16 -11.16 -11.40
CA GLU A 87 -10.53 -12.10 -12.33
C GLU A 87 -10.16 -11.52 -13.70
N GLN A 88 -10.70 -10.37 -14.09
CA GLN A 88 -10.32 -9.71 -15.35
C GLN A 88 -8.84 -9.37 -15.41
N ILE A 89 -8.20 -9.12 -14.26
CA ILE A 89 -6.77 -8.81 -14.18
C ILE A 89 -5.93 -10.01 -14.62
N THR A 90 -6.19 -11.18 -14.04
CA THR A 90 -5.44 -12.40 -14.36
C THR A 90 -5.73 -12.89 -15.77
N THR A 91 -6.94 -12.71 -16.26
CA THR A 91 -7.31 -12.97 -17.66
C THR A 91 -6.54 -12.05 -18.60
N ALA A 92 -6.52 -10.74 -18.33
CA ALA A 92 -5.80 -9.77 -19.17
C ALA A 92 -4.28 -10.01 -19.21
N LEU A 93 -3.68 -10.46 -18.09
CA LEU A 93 -2.28 -10.88 -18.04
C LEU A 93 -2.04 -12.13 -18.92
N ARG A 94 -2.91 -13.12 -18.80
CA ARG A 94 -2.80 -14.38 -19.55
C ARG A 94 -3.00 -14.18 -21.05
N ASP A 95 -3.92 -13.32 -21.44
CA ASP A 95 -4.26 -13.03 -22.83
C ASP A 95 -3.31 -12.02 -23.48
N GLY A 96 -2.28 -11.54 -22.76
CA GLY A 96 -1.31 -10.57 -23.27
C GLY A 96 -1.83 -9.15 -23.45
N GLN A 97 -2.99 -8.83 -22.87
CA GLN A 97 -3.51 -7.46 -22.82
C GLN A 97 -2.76 -6.58 -21.81
N LEU A 98 -2.17 -7.22 -20.80
CA LEU A 98 -1.29 -6.61 -19.82
C LEU A 98 0.09 -7.27 -19.85
N ASP A 99 1.12 -6.47 -19.77
CA ASP A 99 2.50 -6.93 -19.55
C ASP A 99 2.81 -7.09 -18.06
N GLY A 100 2.04 -6.44 -17.19
CA GLY A 100 2.27 -6.54 -15.76
C GLY A 100 1.20 -5.89 -14.89
N LEU A 101 1.39 -6.11 -13.60
CA LEU A 101 0.57 -5.62 -12.50
C LEU A 101 1.48 -4.97 -11.46
N MET A 102 1.25 -3.70 -11.13
CA MET A 102 1.91 -3.00 -10.04
C MET A 102 0.94 -2.86 -8.86
N ILE A 103 1.19 -3.61 -7.80
CA ILE A 103 0.31 -3.71 -6.63
C ILE A 103 1.08 -4.18 -5.41
N ASN A 104 0.49 -4.02 -4.23
CA ASN A 104 1.05 -4.60 -3.01
C ASN A 104 1.31 -6.09 -3.17
N LEU A 105 2.42 -6.56 -2.64
CA LEU A 105 2.90 -7.93 -2.85
C LEU A 105 1.88 -8.99 -2.41
N ASP A 106 1.31 -8.84 -1.21
CA ASP A 106 0.25 -9.69 -0.68
C ASP A 106 -0.95 -9.79 -1.62
N SER A 107 -1.43 -8.64 -2.09
CA SER A 107 -2.59 -8.58 -2.99
C SER A 107 -2.32 -9.26 -4.34
N GLY A 108 -1.09 -9.16 -4.86
CA GLY A 108 -0.71 -9.87 -6.08
C GLY A 108 -0.75 -11.39 -5.91
N TYR A 109 -0.28 -11.90 -4.78
CA TYR A 109 -0.36 -13.33 -4.46
C TYR A 109 -1.78 -13.81 -4.16
N ASP A 110 -2.61 -12.98 -3.53
CA ASP A 110 -4.02 -13.33 -3.26
C ASP A 110 -4.82 -13.64 -4.52
N ILE A 111 -4.54 -12.94 -5.62
CA ILE A 111 -5.17 -13.22 -6.93
C ILE A 111 -4.35 -14.17 -7.80
N HIS A 112 -3.30 -14.75 -7.27
CA HIS A 112 -2.39 -15.63 -8.00
C HIS A 112 -1.82 -15.00 -9.28
N ALA A 113 -1.47 -13.71 -9.22
CA ALA A 113 -0.90 -12.99 -10.35
C ALA A 113 0.42 -13.63 -10.83
N GLU A 114 1.20 -14.23 -9.92
CA GLU A 114 2.45 -14.93 -10.22
C GLU A 114 2.28 -16.08 -11.22
N ARG A 115 1.08 -16.64 -11.36
CA ARG A 115 0.80 -17.71 -12.32
C ARG A 115 0.76 -17.21 -13.76
N ALA A 116 0.34 -15.98 -13.97
CA ALA A 116 0.27 -15.35 -15.29
C ALA A 116 1.45 -14.38 -15.53
N ALA A 117 2.02 -13.84 -14.48
CA ALA A 117 3.13 -12.89 -14.46
C ALA A 117 4.20 -13.34 -13.44
N PRO A 118 5.00 -14.37 -13.79
CA PRO A 118 5.87 -15.06 -12.82
C PRO A 118 7.13 -14.28 -12.45
N ASN A 119 7.43 -13.20 -13.14
CA ASN A 119 8.62 -12.41 -12.83
C ASN A 119 8.23 -11.30 -11.84
N VAL A 120 8.54 -11.53 -10.56
CA VAL A 120 8.21 -10.59 -9.49
C VAL A 120 9.45 -9.80 -9.10
N LEU A 121 9.38 -8.47 -9.24
CA LEU A 121 10.40 -7.55 -8.78
C LEU A 121 9.90 -6.80 -7.54
N LEU A 122 10.68 -6.85 -6.49
CA LEU A 122 10.45 -6.15 -5.23
C LEU A 122 11.64 -5.28 -4.89
N SER A 123 11.41 -4.06 -4.44
CA SER A 123 12.43 -3.18 -3.89
C SER A 123 12.03 -2.71 -2.49
N PRO A 124 12.58 -3.29 -1.42
CA PRO A 124 12.28 -2.85 -0.06
C PRO A 124 12.62 -1.38 0.19
N SER A 125 13.69 -0.87 -0.42
CA SER A 125 14.09 0.54 -0.28
C SER A 125 13.15 1.53 -0.97
N LEU A 126 12.37 1.11 -1.96
CA LEU A 126 11.33 1.94 -2.55
C LEU A 126 10.02 1.84 -1.80
N TRP A 127 9.72 0.70 -1.24
CA TRP A 127 8.45 0.30 -0.62
C TRP A 127 7.23 0.59 -1.51
N LEU A 128 6.90 1.85 -1.76
CA LEU A 128 5.78 2.33 -2.58
C LEU A 128 4.39 1.83 -2.13
N GLY A 129 4.32 1.22 -0.96
CA GLY A 129 3.09 0.73 -0.35
C GLY A 129 2.22 1.88 0.17
N HIS A 130 1.04 1.53 0.65
CA HIS A 130 0.08 2.47 1.20
C HIS A 130 0.24 2.58 2.72
N VAL A 131 0.03 3.79 3.24
CA VAL A 131 -0.27 3.97 4.66
C VAL A 131 -1.78 3.88 4.83
N TYR A 132 -2.22 3.08 5.77
CA TYR A 132 -3.62 2.97 6.16
C TYR A 132 -3.86 3.66 7.48
N LEU A 133 -5.02 4.28 7.59
CA LEU A 133 -5.49 4.94 8.80
C LEU A 133 -6.76 4.22 9.27
N LEU A 134 -6.78 3.79 10.52
CA LEU A 134 -8.03 3.43 11.16
C LEU A 134 -8.62 4.72 11.73
N VAL A 135 -9.76 5.12 11.20
CA VAL A 135 -10.36 6.40 11.53
C VAL A 135 -11.74 6.24 12.13
N MET A 136 -12.17 7.21 12.91
CA MET A 136 -13.51 7.32 13.45
C MET A 136 -14.06 8.72 13.16
N ASN A 137 -15.38 8.83 12.99
CA ASN A 137 -16.04 10.14 12.93
C ASN A 137 -15.74 10.92 14.22
N LYS A 138 -15.35 12.19 14.07
CA LYS A 138 -14.92 13.04 15.20
C LYS A 138 -16.02 13.23 16.24
N GLN A 139 -17.25 13.47 15.80
CA GLN A 139 -18.38 13.65 16.72
C GLN A 139 -18.70 12.34 17.47
N THR A 140 -18.63 11.20 16.80
CA THR A 140 -18.78 9.90 17.45
C THR A 140 -17.71 9.69 18.51
N TRP A 141 -16.45 10.01 18.18
CA TRP A 141 -15.34 9.95 19.12
C TRP A 141 -15.53 10.84 20.35
N GLU A 142 -15.97 12.07 20.14
CA GLU A 142 -16.20 13.05 21.20
C GLU A 142 -17.37 12.66 22.13
N ASN A 143 -18.37 11.94 21.60
CA ASN A 143 -19.52 11.44 22.36
C ASN A 143 -19.23 10.19 23.19
N LEU A 144 -18.10 9.51 22.97
CA LEU A 144 -17.67 8.41 23.83
C LEU A 144 -17.28 8.92 25.21
N ASP A 145 -17.53 8.13 26.25
CA ASP A 145 -16.99 8.43 27.55
C ASP A 145 -15.46 8.26 27.62
N ASN A 146 -14.83 8.79 28.66
CA ASN A 146 -13.38 8.74 28.79
C ASN A 146 -12.85 7.31 28.87
N ARG A 147 -13.57 6.41 29.52
CA ARG A 147 -13.18 5.01 29.71
C ARG A 147 -13.11 4.29 28.37
N ASP A 148 -14.10 4.53 27.52
CA ASP A 148 -14.18 3.91 26.19
C ASP A 148 -13.10 4.47 25.26
N ARG A 149 -12.89 5.80 25.26
CA ARG A 149 -11.79 6.42 24.50
C ARG A 149 -10.43 5.86 24.88
N GLU A 150 -10.15 5.76 26.19
CA GLU A 150 -8.90 5.17 26.68
C GLU A 150 -8.77 3.69 26.32
N ALA A 151 -9.85 2.93 26.35
CA ALA A 151 -9.84 1.51 25.98
C ALA A 151 -9.49 1.35 24.48
N ILE A 152 -10.12 2.15 23.60
CA ILE A 152 -9.84 2.17 22.17
C ILE A 152 -8.40 2.59 21.90
N GLN A 153 -7.89 3.64 22.55
CA GLN A 153 -6.51 4.09 22.39
C GLN A 153 -5.50 3.01 22.81
N ARG A 154 -5.71 2.34 23.94
CA ARG A 154 -4.85 1.23 24.36
C ARG A 154 -4.88 0.07 23.38
N ALA A 155 -6.06 -0.27 22.88
CA ALA A 155 -6.22 -1.32 21.88
C ALA A 155 -5.49 -0.95 20.57
N ALA A 156 -5.64 0.28 20.10
CA ALA A 156 -4.99 0.78 18.89
C ALA A 156 -3.45 0.71 18.99
N ILE A 157 -2.87 1.19 20.08
CA ILE A 157 -1.42 1.13 20.33
C ILE A 157 -0.92 -0.32 20.34
N LYS A 158 -1.63 -1.21 21.02
CA LYS A 158 -1.27 -2.63 21.11
C LYS A 158 -1.32 -3.30 19.74
N THR A 159 -2.37 -3.04 18.99
CA THR A 159 -2.59 -3.63 17.65
C THR A 159 -1.58 -3.09 16.64
N GLU A 160 -1.32 -1.80 16.64
CA GLU A 160 -0.32 -1.18 15.76
C GLU A 160 1.07 -1.82 15.92
N LYS A 161 1.48 -2.01 17.17
CA LYS A 161 2.75 -2.68 17.49
C LYS A 161 2.78 -4.15 17.03
N ALA A 162 1.66 -4.86 17.15
CA ALA A 162 1.54 -6.25 16.70
C ALA A 162 1.55 -6.35 15.17
N LEU A 163 0.82 -5.46 14.49
CA LEU A 163 0.75 -5.42 13.02
C LEU A 163 2.09 -5.11 12.38
N GLY A 164 2.87 -4.17 12.91
CA GLY A 164 4.22 -3.87 12.39
C GLY A 164 5.12 -5.09 12.39
N LYS A 165 5.10 -5.86 13.49
CA LYS A 165 5.87 -7.12 13.59
C LYS A 165 5.35 -8.21 12.65
N ALA A 166 4.02 -8.34 12.55
CA ALA A 166 3.40 -9.33 11.68
C ALA A 166 3.73 -9.05 10.21
N LEU A 167 3.71 -7.79 9.79
CA LEU A 167 4.05 -7.39 8.43
C LEU A 167 5.49 -7.78 8.09
N ASP A 168 6.45 -7.44 8.94
CA ASP A 168 7.86 -7.76 8.70
C ASP A 168 8.11 -9.28 8.65
N ASN A 169 7.48 -10.05 9.55
CA ASN A 169 7.60 -11.51 9.56
C ASN A 169 6.97 -12.16 8.32
N ASN A 170 5.80 -11.69 7.91
CA ASN A 170 5.11 -12.25 6.75
C ASN A 170 5.84 -11.89 5.44
N LEU A 171 6.43 -10.72 5.35
CA LEU A 171 7.20 -10.31 4.17
C LEU A 171 8.40 -11.24 3.92
N ILE A 172 9.02 -11.77 4.98
CA ILE A 172 10.13 -12.73 4.87
C ILE A 172 9.64 -14.10 4.36
N SER A 173 8.37 -14.44 4.60
CA SER A 173 7.80 -15.74 4.23
C SER A 173 7.14 -15.75 2.83
N MET A 174 7.01 -14.60 2.19
CA MET A 174 6.52 -14.46 0.81
C MET A 174 7.65 -14.62 -0.20
#